data_df145d77a94b57934ea95130b11895ca
#
_entry.id   df145d77a94b57934ea95130b11895ca
#
_cell.length_a   1.000
_cell.length_b   1.000
_cell.length_c   1.000
_cell.angle_alpha   90.00
_cell.angle_beta   90.00
_cell.angle_gamma   90.00
#
_symmetry.space_group_name_H-M   'P 1'
#
loop_
_entity.id
_entity.type
_entity.pdbx_description
1 polymer ?
#
loop_
_entity_poly.entity_id
_entity_poly.type
_entity_poly.pdbx_seq_one_letter_code
_entity_poly.pdbx_strand_id
1 'polypeptide(L)'
;AASDVYKRQVVDDIDEGIKYYEQLLEAKPIQIFREFSNIGFAKAAGFLEHPELVKLSIAFMEIPGTKLTLELMEYYEPVTTDAKHREDVNKINGVRHVALEIQNIDEAFKYIKTCPDITLINPSEQYGPYKIDDITADEVQFFEADMEADGNIKKQLCQTISNTYYFYFIDKYGVQWEFEQGHDY
;
A
#
# COMPACT_ATOMS: atom_id res chain seq x y z
N ALA A 1 -9.57 19.57 -3.56
CA ALA A 1 -8.65 18.66 -2.88
C ALA A 1 -9.37 17.33 -2.68
N ALA A 2 -8.73 16.22 -3.05
CA ALA A 2 -9.25 14.89 -2.74
C ALA A 2 -9.17 14.70 -1.23
N SER A 3 -10.29 14.36 -0.58
CA SER A 3 -10.35 14.18 0.88
C SER A 3 -10.12 12.73 1.31
N ASP A 4 -10.26 11.77 0.38
CA ASP A 4 -10.17 10.35 0.68
C ASP A 4 -9.24 9.67 -0.33
N VAL A 5 -8.41 8.76 0.18
CA VAL A 5 -7.51 7.94 -0.64
C VAL A 5 -7.97 6.50 -0.57
N TYR A 6 -8.30 5.93 -1.72
CA TYR A 6 -8.68 4.53 -1.86
C TYR A 6 -7.55 3.77 -2.54
N LYS A 7 -7.20 2.60 -1.99
CA LYS A 7 -6.37 1.63 -2.66
C LYS A 7 -7.25 0.47 -3.13
N ARG A 8 -7.35 0.30 -4.44
CA ARG A 8 -8.09 -0.82 -5.04
C ARG A 8 -7.20 -2.05 -5.18
N GLN A 9 -7.73 -3.20 -4.76
CA GLN A 9 -7.09 -4.49 -4.89
C GLN A 9 -8.10 -5.53 -5.38
N VAL A 10 -7.74 -6.25 -6.46
CA VAL A 10 -8.50 -7.42 -6.89
C VAL A 10 -8.04 -8.63 -6.09
N VAL A 11 -8.99 -9.39 -5.58
CA VAL A 11 -8.79 -10.61 -4.79
C VAL A 11 -9.48 -11.78 -5.48
N ASP A 12 -9.08 -12.98 -5.16
CA ASP A 12 -9.64 -14.23 -5.70
C ASP A 12 -10.91 -14.68 -4.94
N ASP A 13 -11.06 -14.27 -3.69
CA ASP A 13 -12.23 -14.51 -2.84
C ASP A 13 -12.37 -13.32 -1.88
N ILE A 14 -13.55 -12.69 -1.84
CA ILE A 14 -13.76 -11.46 -1.09
C ILE A 14 -13.72 -11.68 0.43
N ASP A 15 -14.26 -12.79 0.91
CA ASP A 15 -14.32 -13.10 2.34
C ASP A 15 -12.93 -13.51 2.87
N GLU A 16 -12.15 -14.24 2.08
CA GLU A 16 -10.76 -14.54 2.40
C GLU A 16 -9.88 -13.28 2.30
N GLY A 17 -10.13 -12.40 1.33
CA GLY A 17 -9.46 -11.11 1.22
C GLY A 17 -9.70 -10.21 2.43
N ILE A 18 -10.95 -10.13 2.91
CA ILE A 18 -11.29 -9.38 4.12
C ILE A 18 -10.52 -9.92 5.32
N LYS A 19 -10.61 -11.23 5.61
CA LYS A 19 -9.89 -11.87 6.73
C LYS A 19 -8.38 -11.66 6.65
N TYR A 20 -7.84 -11.74 5.44
CA TYR A 20 -6.41 -11.54 5.22
C TYR A 20 -5.96 -10.14 5.62
N TYR A 21 -6.66 -9.08 5.17
CA TYR A 21 -6.30 -7.71 5.53
C TYR A 21 -6.69 -7.32 6.96
N GLU A 22 -7.70 -7.97 7.57
CA GLU A 22 -7.94 -7.88 9.01
C GLU A 22 -6.72 -8.38 9.79
N GLN A 23 -6.15 -9.50 9.40
CA GLN A 23 -4.95 -10.05 10.05
C GLN A 23 -3.69 -9.23 9.72
N LEU A 24 -3.47 -8.87 8.46
CA LEU A 24 -2.22 -8.24 8.03
C LEU A 24 -2.07 -6.80 8.53
N LEU A 25 -3.14 -6.00 8.44
CA LEU A 25 -3.13 -4.55 8.66
C LEU A 25 -4.08 -4.11 9.78
N GLU A 26 -4.68 -5.05 10.51
CA GLU A 26 -5.77 -4.78 11.46
C GLU A 26 -6.94 -4.00 10.81
N ALA A 27 -7.06 -4.09 9.48
CA ALA A 27 -8.07 -3.37 8.71
C ALA A 27 -9.47 -3.83 9.12
N LYS A 28 -10.41 -2.88 9.18
CA LYS A 28 -11.79 -3.14 9.62
C LYS A 28 -12.74 -3.02 8.44
N PRO A 29 -13.56 -4.05 8.14
CA PRO A 29 -14.56 -3.93 7.10
C PRO A 29 -15.60 -2.88 7.49
N ILE A 30 -15.88 -1.96 6.54
CA ILE A 30 -16.86 -0.88 6.72
C ILE A 30 -18.15 -1.24 5.99
N GLN A 31 -18.01 -1.76 4.76
CA GLN A 31 -19.13 -1.96 3.85
C GLN A 31 -18.80 -3.03 2.82
N ILE A 32 -19.81 -3.78 2.39
CA ILE A 32 -19.70 -4.76 1.31
C ILE A 32 -20.93 -4.72 0.40
N PHE A 33 -20.66 -4.77 -0.91
CA PHE A 33 -21.66 -5.04 -1.94
C PHE A 33 -21.42 -6.45 -2.48
N ARG A 34 -22.36 -7.36 -2.28
CA ARG A 34 -22.25 -8.72 -2.80
C ARG A 34 -22.98 -8.85 -4.12
N GLU A 35 -22.37 -9.60 -5.04
CA GLU A 35 -22.95 -9.88 -6.36
C GLU A 35 -23.41 -8.61 -7.11
N PHE A 36 -22.67 -7.53 -6.94
CA PHE A 36 -22.96 -6.25 -7.55
C PHE A 36 -22.86 -6.33 -9.07
N SER A 37 -23.89 -5.86 -9.75
CA SER A 37 -23.92 -5.74 -11.21
C SER A 37 -24.51 -4.38 -11.57
N ASN A 38 -23.75 -3.56 -12.31
CA ASN A 38 -24.17 -2.23 -12.68
C ASN A 38 -23.49 -1.83 -14.01
N ILE A 39 -24.31 -1.57 -15.02
CA ILE A 39 -23.84 -1.26 -16.39
C ILE A 39 -22.98 0.01 -16.41
N GLY A 40 -23.38 1.06 -15.69
CA GLY A 40 -22.62 2.31 -15.61
C GLY A 40 -21.24 2.10 -14.99
N PHE A 41 -21.18 1.36 -13.89
CA PHE A 41 -19.92 0.97 -13.25
C PHE A 41 -19.04 0.16 -14.20
N ALA A 42 -19.59 -0.87 -14.85
CA ALA A 42 -18.86 -1.73 -15.77
C ALA A 42 -18.24 -0.91 -16.93
N LYS A 43 -19.01 0.00 -17.54
CA LYS A 43 -18.51 0.89 -18.58
C LYS A 43 -17.42 1.83 -18.08
N ALA A 44 -17.58 2.42 -16.90
CA ALA A 44 -16.57 3.28 -16.29
C ALA A 44 -15.28 2.53 -15.95
N ALA A 45 -15.38 1.23 -15.61
CA ALA A 45 -14.25 0.34 -15.39
C ALA A 45 -13.58 -0.18 -16.68
N GLY A 46 -14.11 0.21 -17.87
CA GLY A 46 -13.54 -0.14 -19.16
C GLY A 46 -14.18 -1.35 -19.86
N PHE A 47 -15.15 -2.01 -19.25
CA PHE A 47 -15.88 -3.11 -19.87
C PHE A 47 -16.98 -2.58 -20.79
N LEU A 48 -16.62 -2.28 -22.06
CA LEU A 48 -17.53 -1.71 -23.05
C LEU A 48 -18.30 -2.78 -23.83
N GLU A 49 -17.69 -3.95 -24.00
CA GLU A 49 -18.33 -5.12 -24.59
C GLU A 49 -19.02 -5.91 -23.49
N HIS A 50 -20.33 -6.12 -23.63
CA HIS A 50 -21.17 -6.88 -22.68
C HIS A 50 -21.07 -6.40 -21.20
N PRO A 51 -21.22 -5.08 -20.91
CA PRO A 51 -21.15 -4.56 -19.55
C PRO A 51 -22.22 -5.11 -18.60
N GLU A 52 -23.33 -5.64 -19.15
CA GLU A 52 -24.41 -6.30 -18.42
C GLU A 52 -23.99 -7.64 -17.81
N LEU A 53 -22.92 -8.26 -18.29
CA LEU A 53 -22.38 -9.51 -17.77
C LEU A 53 -21.42 -9.31 -16.59
N VAL A 54 -20.95 -8.09 -16.37
CA VAL A 54 -19.99 -7.81 -15.28
C VAL A 54 -20.68 -7.97 -13.94
N LYS A 55 -20.12 -8.87 -13.14
CA LYS A 55 -20.60 -9.22 -11.80
C LYS A 55 -19.43 -9.35 -10.84
N LEU A 56 -19.51 -8.69 -9.69
CA LEU A 56 -18.42 -8.67 -8.70
C LEU A 56 -18.95 -8.44 -7.29
N SER A 57 -18.14 -8.76 -6.28
CA SER A 57 -18.31 -8.21 -4.92
C SER A 57 -17.29 -7.12 -4.66
N ILE A 58 -17.68 -6.11 -3.86
CA ILE A 58 -16.83 -4.98 -3.49
C ILE A 58 -16.89 -4.82 -1.97
N ALA A 59 -15.76 -4.84 -1.30
CA ALA A 59 -15.66 -4.55 0.12
C ALA A 59 -14.77 -3.34 0.38
N PHE A 60 -15.20 -2.49 1.29
CA PHE A 60 -14.40 -1.36 1.76
C PHE A 60 -13.94 -1.63 3.18
N MET A 61 -12.64 -1.40 3.44
CA MET A 61 -12.02 -1.60 4.74
C MET A 61 -11.19 -0.38 5.11
N GLU A 62 -11.28 0.08 6.35
CA GLU A 62 -10.40 1.13 6.86
C GLU A 62 -9.17 0.53 7.57
N ILE A 63 -8.01 1.15 7.40
CA ILE A 63 -6.81 0.83 8.18
C ILE A 63 -6.79 1.77 9.39
N PRO A 64 -6.85 1.26 10.64
CA PRO A 64 -6.91 2.07 11.84
C PRO A 64 -5.74 3.07 11.92
N GLY A 65 -6.05 4.30 12.33
CA GLY A 65 -5.03 5.35 12.49
C GLY A 65 -4.61 6.03 11.18
N THR A 66 -5.15 5.63 10.04
CA THR A 66 -4.87 6.21 8.72
C THR A 66 -6.12 6.82 8.09
N LYS A 67 -5.93 7.55 6.98
CA LYS A 67 -7.02 7.97 6.08
C LYS A 67 -7.11 7.05 4.84
N LEU A 68 -6.40 5.93 4.84
CA LEU A 68 -6.39 5.00 3.72
C LEU A 68 -7.53 4.00 3.85
N THR A 69 -8.33 3.90 2.81
CA THR A 69 -9.36 2.86 2.65
C THR A 69 -8.91 1.86 1.60
N LEU A 70 -9.02 0.57 1.92
CA LEU A 70 -8.85 -0.51 0.96
C LEU A 70 -10.20 -0.78 0.30
N GLU A 71 -10.22 -0.85 -1.02
CA GLU A 71 -11.35 -1.31 -1.84
C GLU A 71 -10.97 -2.67 -2.41
N LEU A 72 -11.52 -3.74 -1.85
CA LEU A 72 -11.31 -5.11 -2.33
C LEU A 72 -12.39 -5.47 -3.35
N MET A 73 -12.00 -6.12 -4.44
CA MET A 73 -12.90 -6.52 -5.51
C MET A 73 -12.67 -7.98 -5.91
N GLU A 74 -13.72 -8.78 -5.87
CA GLU A 74 -13.75 -10.12 -6.46
C GLU A 74 -14.63 -10.09 -7.69
N TYR A 75 -14.06 -10.37 -8.86
CA TYR A 75 -14.81 -10.47 -10.12
C TYR A 75 -15.28 -11.90 -10.34
N TYR A 76 -16.59 -12.09 -10.49
CA TYR A 76 -17.18 -13.36 -10.90
C TYR A 76 -17.24 -13.48 -12.41
N GLU A 77 -17.47 -12.33 -13.10
CA GLU A 77 -17.45 -12.19 -14.56
C GLU A 77 -16.97 -10.78 -14.97
N PRO A 78 -15.98 -10.66 -15.89
CA PRO A 78 -15.11 -11.75 -16.36
C PRO A 78 -14.06 -12.13 -15.32
N VAL A 79 -13.72 -13.41 -15.24
CA VAL A 79 -12.62 -13.92 -14.41
C VAL A 79 -11.31 -13.78 -15.18
N THR A 80 -10.29 -13.19 -14.55
CA THR A 80 -8.92 -13.15 -15.07
C THR A 80 -8.04 -14.09 -14.28
N THR A 81 -7.37 -15.01 -14.95
CA THR A 81 -6.48 -16.01 -14.36
C THR A 81 -5.00 -15.69 -14.49
N ASP A 82 -4.66 -14.48 -14.93
CA ASP A 82 -3.28 -14.08 -15.17
C ASP A 82 -2.47 -14.09 -13.87
N ALA A 83 -1.32 -14.76 -13.95
CA ALA A 83 -0.42 -14.91 -12.82
C ALA A 83 0.11 -13.55 -12.33
N LYS A 84 0.20 -13.42 -11.02
CA LYS A 84 0.81 -12.26 -10.36
C LYS A 84 2.24 -12.07 -10.85
N HIS A 85 2.51 -10.99 -11.58
CA HIS A 85 3.86 -10.63 -11.95
C HIS A 85 4.54 -9.93 -10.78
N ARG A 86 5.54 -10.60 -10.21
CA ARG A 86 6.47 -9.96 -9.29
C ARG A 86 7.48 -9.15 -10.12
N GLU A 87 7.49 -7.84 -9.90
CA GLU A 87 8.43 -6.95 -10.55
C GLU A 87 9.48 -6.44 -9.54
N ASP A 88 10.70 -6.17 -10.02
CA ASP A 88 11.75 -5.57 -9.20
C ASP A 88 11.35 -4.16 -8.75
N VAL A 89 11.73 -3.77 -7.55
CA VAL A 89 11.36 -2.49 -6.92
C VAL A 89 11.74 -1.25 -7.71
N ASN A 90 12.77 -1.35 -8.55
CA ASN A 90 13.33 -0.26 -9.34
C ASN A 90 12.83 -0.20 -10.79
N LYS A 91 11.84 -1.04 -11.17
CA LYS A 91 11.24 -0.95 -12.51
C LYS A 91 10.31 0.25 -12.64
N ILE A 92 10.35 0.90 -13.81
CA ILE A 92 9.42 1.97 -14.17
C ILE A 92 8.09 1.32 -14.54
N ASN A 93 7.14 1.33 -13.61
CA ASN A 93 5.80 0.80 -13.85
C ASN A 93 4.85 1.24 -12.72
N GLY A 94 3.79 1.97 -13.01
CA GLY A 94 2.70 2.33 -12.11
C GLY A 94 3.08 2.73 -10.66
N VAL A 95 2.16 2.55 -9.73
CA VAL A 95 2.40 2.71 -8.28
C VAL A 95 3.22 1.54 -7.78
N ARG A 96 4.34 1.80 -7.11
CA ARG A 96 5.29 0.77 -6.69
C ARG A 96 5.00 0.20 -5.31
N HIS A 97 4.66 1.04 -4.35
CA HIS A 97 4.33 0.62 -3.00
C HIS A 97 3.30 1.53 -2.35
N VAL A 98 2.77 1.08 -1.23
CA VAL A 98 1.99 1.87 -0.29
C VAL A 98 2.80 1.93 1.00
N ALA A 99 3.10 3.14 1.48
CA ALA A 99 3.81 3.36 2.73
C ALA A 99 2.82 3.54 3.89
N LEU A 100 3.12 2.93 5.03
CA LEU A 100 2.40 3.11 6.28
C LEU A 100 3.40 3.43 7.40
N GLU A 101 3.15 4.55 8.08
CA GLU A 101 3.88 4.86 9.31
C GLU A 101 3.38 3.97 10.45
N ILE A 102 4.32 3.44 11.23
CA ILE A 102 4.03 2.55 12.36
C ILE A 102 4.84 2.97 13.60
N GLN A 103 4.35 2.59 14.79
CA GLN A 103 4.99 3.01 16.05
C GLN A 103 6.21 2.20 16.45
N ASN A 104 6.25 0.91 16.12
CA ASN A 104 7.34 0.01 16.52
C ASN A 104 7.72 -0.91 15.36
N ILE A 105 8.74 -0.51 14.62
CA ILE A 105 9.12 -1.18 13.37
C ILE A 105 9.69 -2.58 13.60
N ASP A 106 10.40 -2.80 14.70
CA ASP A 106 11.00 -4.11 15.02
C ASP A 106 9.93 -5.14 15.36
N GLU A 107 8.90 -4.74 16.11
CA GLU A 107 7.77 -5.62 16.43
C GLU A 107 6.91 -5.87 15.20
N ALA A 108 6.66 -4.84 14.38
CA ALA A 108 5.95 -5.00 13.12
C ALA A 108 6.69 -5.95 12.17
N PHE A 109 8.01 -5.83 12.05
CA PHE A 109 8.79 -6.75 11.22
C PHE A 109 8.68 -8.20 11.71
N LYS A 110 8.78 -8.43 13.02
CA LYS A 110 8.57 -9.77 13.60
C LYS A 110 7.18 -10.29 13.30
N TYR A 111 6.15 -9.44 13.47
CA TYR A 111 4.76 -9.81 13.20
C TYR A 111 4.54 -10.16 11.73
N ILE A 112 4.98 -9.32 10.80
CA ILE A 112 4.86 -9.55 9.34
C ILE A 112 5.48 -10.88 8.94
N LYS A 113 6.61 -11.27 9.52
CA LYS A 113 7.23 -12.57 9.25
C LYS A 113 6.39 -13.77 9.70
N THR A 114 5.42 -13.58 10.58
CA THR A 114 4.48 -14.64 11.01
C THR A 114 3.19 -14.67 10.18
N CYS A 115 2.93 -13.61 9.39
CA CYS A 115 1.75 -13.55 8.55
C CYS A 115 1.86 -14.53 7.38
N PRO A 116 0.74 -15.18 6.98
CA PRO A 116 0.76 -16.09 5.84
C PRO A 116 0.95 -15.34 4.52
N ASP A 117 1.51 -16.03 3.54
CA ASP A 117 1.63 -15.58 2.16
C ASP A 117 2.37 -14.25 1.97
N ILE A 118 3.24 -13.91 2.91
CA ILE A 118 4.14 -12.75 2.83
C ILE A 118 5.44 -13.14 2.12
N THR A 119 5.92 -12.24 1.27
CA THR A 119 7.27 -12.30 0.71
C THR A 119 8.04 -11.04 1.10
N LEU A 120 9.10 -11.18 1.90
CA LEU A 120 10.02 -10.06 2.14
C LEU A 120 10.71 -9.67 0.84
N ILE A 121 11.01 -8.38 0.67
CA ILE A 121 11.63 -7.90 -0.58
C ILE A 121 13.00 -8.52 -0.84
N ASN A 122 13.68 -8.91 0.23
CA ASN A 122 14.93 -9.68 0.17
C ASN A 122 14.81 -10.92 1.06
N PRO A 123 15.14 -12.13 0.55
CA PRO A 123 15.03 -13.37 1.31
C PRO A 123 16.16 -13.61 2.31
N SER A 124 17.18 -12.75 2.36
CA SER A 124 18.32 -12.91 3.28
C SER A 124 17.86 -12.86 4.74
N GLU A 125 18.42 -13.70 5.59
CA GLU A 125 18.22 -13.62 7.05
C GLU A 125 18.70 -12.30 7.66
N GLN A 126 19.59 -11.61 6.96
CA GLN A 126 20.10 -10.30 7.36
C GLN A 126 19.12 -9.16 7.04
N TYR A 127 18.08 -9.43 6.22
CA TYR A 127 17.10 -8.41 5.89
C TYR A 127 16.19 -8.10 7.08
N GLY A 128 16.02 -6.80 7.32
CA GLY A 128 15.21 -6.27 8.41
C GLY A 128 14.94 -4.78 8.24
N PRO A 129 14.40 -4.12 9.26
CA PRO A 129 14.30 -2.67 9.27
C PRO A 129 15.69 -2.05 9.28
N TYR A 130 15.98 -1.20 8.31
CA TYR A 130 17.23 -0.44 8.24
C TYR A 130 16.95 1.04 8.44
N LYS A 131 17.81 1.68 9.24
CA LYS A 131 17.83 3.13 9.38
C LYS A 131 18.43 3.75 8.11
N ILE A 132 17.86 4.85 7.65
CA ILE A 132 18.48 5.69 6.61
C ILE A 132 19.76 6.31 7.17
N ASP A 133 20.85 6.28 6.39
CA ASP A 133 22.09 6.96 6.77
C ASP A 133 21.86 8.47 6.91
N ASP A 134 22.67 9.11 7.74
CA ASP A 134 22.54 10.53 8.00
C ASP A 134 22.77 11.34 6.71
N ILE A 135 21.82 12.20 6.38
CA ILE A 135 21.86 13.11 5.24
C ILE A 135 22.16 14.53 5.67
N THR A 136 22.72 15.31 4.77
CA THR A 136 23.10 16.71 4.99
C THR A 136 22.26 17.68 4.15
N ALA A 137 22.24 18.94 4.54
CA ALA A 137 21.48 19.96 3.83
C ALA A 137 21.89 20.15 2.35
N ASP A 138 23.11 19.78 1.99
CA ASP A 138 23.62 19.88 0.61
C ASP A 138 23.04 18.78 -0.30
N GLU A 139 22.51 17.71 0.29
CA GLU A 139 21.86 16.60 -0.43
C GLU A 139 20.39 16.85 -0.70
N VAL A 140 19.83 17.95 -0.12
CA VAL A 140 18.41 18.31 -0.24
C VAL A 140 18.24 19.59 -1.04
N GLN A 141 17.34 19.56 -2.01
CA GLN A 141 16.95 20.73 -2.79
C GLN A 141 15.42 20.90 -2.76
N PHE A 142 14.96 22.10 -2.37
CA PHE A 142 13.56 22.50 -2.50
C PHE A 142 13.34 23.28 -3.80
N PHE A 143 12.18 23.07 -4.43
CA PHE A 143 11.78 23.83 -5.61
C PHE A 143 11.25 25.23 -5.27
N GLU A 144 10.79 25.45 -4.04
CA GLU A 144 10.37 26.75 -3.55
C GLU A 144 11.55 27.52 -3.00
N ALA A 145 11.78 28.74 -3.55
CA ALA A 145 12.97 29.54 -3.25
C ALA A 145 13.09 29.90 -1.76
N ASP A 146 11.96 30.19 -1.08
CA ASP A 146 11.96 30.55 0.35
C ASP A 146 12.34 29.34 1.22
N MET A 147 11.86 28.14 0.89
CA MET A 147 12.26 26.90 1.57
C MET A 147 13.71 26.53 1.28
N GLU A 148 14.15 26.72 0.04
CA GLU A 148 15.54 26.46 -0.37
C GLU A 148 16.56 27.36 0.38
N ALA A 149 16.16 28.60 0.64
CA ALA A 149 17.00 29.57 1.37
C ALA A 149 16.98 29.35 2.90
N ASP A 150 16.03 28.61 3.44
CA ASP A 150 15.89 28.38 4.90
C ASP A 150 16.71 27.17 5.37
N GLY A 151 17.89 27.42 5.91
CA GLY A 151 18.77 26.39 6.46
C GLY A 151 18.18 25.62 7.65
N ASN A 152 17.18 26.19 8.37
CA ASN A 152 16.52 25.48 9.47
C ASN A 152 15.53 24.45 8.94
N ILE A 153 14.77 24.79 7.90
CA ILE A 153 13.87 23.84 7.22
C ILE A 153 14.66 22.65 6.68
N LYS A 154 15.76 22.91 5.96
CA LYS A 154 16.64 21.86 5.46
C LYS A 154 17.18 20.97 6.58
N LYS A 155 17.66 21.58 7.66
CA LYS A 155 18.18 20.83 8.81
C LYS A 155 17.11 19.95 9.47
N GLN A 156 15.90 20.47 9.67
CA GLN A 156 14.78 19.69 10.23
C GLN A 156 14.45 18.50 9.33
N LEU A 157 14.31 18.73 8.02
CA LEU A 157 14.05 17.63 7.07
C LEU A 157 15.15 16.57 7.12
N CYS A 158 16.42 16.96 7.12
CA CYS A 158 17.52 16.01 7.24
C CYS A 158 17.45 15.19 8.53
N GLN A 159 17.10 15.82 9.66
CA GLN A 159 16.94 15.12 10.93
C GLN A 159 15.77 14.11 10.89
N THR A 160 14.66 14.50 10.31
CA THR A 160 13.49 13.62 10.16
C THR A 160 13.85 12.41 9.30
N ILE A 161 14.39 12.63 8.10
CA ILE A 161 14.76 11.54 7.20
C ILE A 161 15.82 10.63 7.82
N SER A 162 16.86 11.21 8.43
CA SER A 162 17.95 10.45 9.06
C SER A 162 17.51 9.63 10.27
N ASN A 163 16.30 9.85 10.81
CA ASN A 163 15.73 9.04 11.88
C ASN A 163 14.77 7.96 11.39
N THR A 164 14.52 7.90 10.09
CA THR A 164 13.56 6.96 9.51
C THR A 164 14.15 5.57 9.40
N TYR A 165 13.41 4.59 9.88
CA TYR A 165 13.61 3.16 9.66
C TYR A 165 12.52 2.65 8.75
N TYR A 166 12.81 1.73 7.84
CA TYR A 166 11.81 1.14 6.97
C TYR A 166 12.19 -0.25 6.50
N PHE A 167 11.19 -1.01 6.09
CA PHE A 167 11.34 -2.27 5.37
C PHE A 167 10.18 -2.47 4.39
N TYR A 168 10.42 -3.34 3.40
CA TYR A 168 9.42 -3.69 2.39
C TYR A 168 9.03 -5.15 2.47
N PHE A 169 7.77 -5.42 2.13
CA PHE A 169 7.26 -6.76 1.90
C PHE A 169 6.18 -6.74 0.81
N ILE A 170 5.89 -7.92 0.26
CA ILE A 170 4.84 -8.11 -0.73
C ILE A 170 3.81 -9.04 -0.11
N ASP A 171 2.54 -8.64 -0.15
CA ASP A 171 1.43 -9.40 0.37
C ASP A 171 0.96 -10.50 -0.60
N LYS A 172 0.00 -11.33 -0.14
CA LYS A 172 -0.63 -12.41 -0.91
C LYS A 172 -1.11 -11.94 -2.30
N TYR A 173 -1.57 -10.71 -2.41
CA TYR A 173 -2.16 -10.15 -3.64
C TYR A 173 -1.16 -9.36 -4.49
N GLY A 174 0.12 -9.42 -4.14
CA GLY A 174 1.20 -8.77 -4.91
C GLY A 174 1.36 -7.29 -4.64
N VAL A 175 0.72 -6.75 -3.60
CA VAL A 175 0.95 -5.37 -3.18
C VAL A 175 2.26 -5.27 -2.44
N GLN A 176 3.12 -4.36 -2.87
CA GLN A 176 4.31 -3.99 -2.12
C GLN A 176 3.94 -2.96 -1.05
N TRP A 177 4.22 -3.28 0.19
CA TRP A 177 4.06 -2.42 1.35
C TRP A 177 5.42 -1.93 1.82
N GLU A 178 5.47 -0.67 2.24
CA GLU A 178 6.53 -0.09 3.03
C GLU A 178 6.01 0.18 4.44
N PHE A 179 6.67 -0.37 5.44
CA PHE A 179 6.45 0.05 6.81
C PHE A 179 7.62 0.92 7.24
N GLU A 180 7.31 2.09 7.77
CA GLU A 180 8.29 3.08 8.19
C GLU A 180 8.01 3.60 9.59
N GLN A 181 9.06 4.05 10.29
CA GLN A 181 8.98 4.67 11.61
C GLN A 181 9.95 5.85 11.67
N GLY A 182 9.50 6.95 12.27
CA GLY A 182 10.33 8.13 12.51
C GLY A 182 10.08 9.28 11.54
N HIS A 183 9.11 9.14 10.65
CA HIS A 183 8.70 10.16 9.69
C HIS A 183 7.46 10.90 10.22
N ASP A 184 7.66 11.87 11.09
CA ASP A 184 6.58 12.75 11.55
C ASP A 184 6.25 13.78 10.45
N TYR A 185 5.07 13.68 9.82
CA TYR A 185 4.55 14.65 8.85
C TYR A 185 3.79 15.79 9.53
#